data_c5969b8c5a50f00313fae317b0cf9842
#
_entry.id   c5969b8c5a50f00313fae317b0cf9842
#
_cell.length_a   1.000
_cell.length_b   1.000
_cell.length_c   1.000
_cell.angle_alpha   90.00
_cell.angle_beta   90.00
_cell.angle_gamma   90.00
#
_symmetry.space_group_name_H-M   'P 1'
#
loop_
_entity.id
_entity.type
_entity.pdbx_description
1 polymer ?
#
loop_
_entity_poly.entity_id
_entity_poly.type
_entity_poly.pdbx_seq_one_letter_code
_entity_poly.pdbx_strand_id
1 'polypeptide(L)'
;MDVYKIVIIGDKDAGKSTLIGEIATLTKSVSEARINEAKKESKKLGKEFEPAFVLDVFKEEREKGLTIDTTAVEVSYKDVAFQFIDVPGHESLIKNMLTGASNAEMGVVVISAKQGEGLTRETKLHIKLANMLGIDKFIFFINKMDTNGYSKEKAIEIWNETHKFLLPFINNIKYIGFVPGSALNGDNILKRSRKISWYKGDSLMERLYDLVKNDKKIDKNMPTIITLQGVFEDKIFGKIISGDIKQNKVYYLMPDNKKVFIKSYEKNGKSVSLKISNFNKSKIENKLLTDDKNSVLVSDLINAKMFFIRRPEKDFYISFLGRKYKASLNYKGNKKKLLFINESIKLEEKIAYQNFNKIKELGRFAIYDKNLNFNGLGII
;
A
#
# COMPACT_ATOMS: atom_id res chain seq x y z
N MET A 1 7.33 18.95 1.67
CA MET A 1 8.16 17.75 1.69
C MET A 1 7.28 16.60 1.19
N ASP A 2 7.73 15.84 0.21
CA ASP A 2 6.94 14.68 -0.26
C ASP A 2 6.99 13.58 0.81
N VAL A 3 5.82 13.01 1.14
CA VAL A 3 5.69 11.95 2.14
C VAL A 3 5.56 10.61 1.42
N TYR A 4 6.51 9.70 1.64
CA TYR A 4 6.54 8.37 1.04
C TYR A 4 5.99 7.33 2.02
N LYS A 5 5.01 6.56 1.56
CA LYS A 5 4.29 5.60 2.41
C LYS A 5 4.92 4.21 2.29
N ILE A 6 5.22 3.61 3.42
CA ILE A 6 5.86 2.31 3.55
C ILE A 6 4.96 1.39 4.36
N VAL A 7 4.56 0.26 3.79
CA VAL A 7 3.85 -0.77 4.55
C VAL A 7 4.84 -1.72 5.21
N ILE A 8 4.62 -2.00 6.50
CA ILE A 8 5.40 -2.97 7.24
C ILE A 8 4.67 -4.31 7.25
N ILE A 9 5.33 -5.33 6.74
CA ILE A 9 4.82 -6.69 6.56
C ILE A 9 5.64 -7.65 7.43
N GLY A 10 5.01 -8.64 8.00
CA GLY A 10 5.70 -9.67 8.79
C GLY A 10 4.71 -10.36 9.72
N ASP A 11 5.15 -11.48 10.28
CA ASP A 11 4.36 -12.26 11.22
C ASP A 11 4.14 -11.53 12.56
N LYS A 12 3.20 -12.04 13.34
CA LYS A 12 3.07 -11.66 14.74
C LYS A 12 4.42 -11.91 15.42
N ASP A 13 4.84 -10.99 16.26
CA ASP A 13 6.10 -11.07 17.03
C ASP A 13 7.40 -11.03 16.18
N ALA A 14 7.34 -10.83 14.87
CA ALA A 14 8.54 -10.61 14.04
C ALA A 14 9.31 -9.33 14.40
N GLY A 15 8.71 -8.43 15.19
CA GLY A 15 9.31 -7.18 15.66
C GLY A 15 8.99 -5.97 14.77
N LYS A 16 7.84 -5.97 14.09
CA LYS A 16 7.37 -4.85 13.27
C LYS A 16 7.24 -3.55 14.06
N SER A 17 6.49 -3.60 15.16
CA SER A 17 6.28 -2.45 16.03
C SER A 17 7.57 -1.97 16.68
N THR A 18 8.45 -2.91 17.10
CA THR A 18 9.79 -2.60 17.61
C THR A 18 10.63 -1.87 16.55
N LEU A 19 10.58 -2.32 15.28
CA LEU A 19 11.31 -1.68 14.19
C LEU A 19 10.84 -0.24 13.94
N ILE A 20 9.52 -0.02 13.88
CA ILE A 20 8.97 1.33 13.68
C ILE A 20 9.32 2.24 14.86
N GLY A 21 9.15 1.75 16.08
CA GLY A 21 9.47 2.51 17.29
C GLY A 21 10.96 2.88 17.37
N GLU A 22 11.85 1.96 16.99
CA GLU A 22 13.29 2.21 16.96
C GLU A 22 13.66 3.21 15.86
N ILE A 23 13.09 3.09 14.64
CA ILE A 23 13.27 4.08 13.58
C ILE A 23 12.86 5.47 14.07
N ALA A 24 11.69 5.60 14.70
CA ALA A 24 11.18 6.88 15.19
C ALA A 24 12.06 7.48 16.29
N THR A 25 12.61 6.63 17.15
CA THR A 25 13.55 7.01 18.22
C THR A 25 14.88 7.47 17.64
N LEU A 26 15.50 6.66 16.79
CA LEU A 26 16.81 6.94 16.20
C LEU A 26 16.81 8.16 15.28
N THR A 27 15.71 8.43 14.60
CA THR A 27 15.54 9.62 13.75
C THR A 27 15.14 10.87 14.53
N LYS A 28 14.94 10.75 15.86
CA LYS A 28 14.44 11.83 16.73
C LYS A 28 13.08 12.38 16.26
N SER A 29 12.28 11.55 15.59
CA SER A 29 10.92 11.91 15.14
C SER A 29 9.90 11.84 16.29
N VAL A 30 10.31 11.33 17.45
CA VAL A 30 9.57 11.29 18.70
C VAL A 30 10.26 12.16 19.73
N SER A 31 9.49 12.96 20.46
CA SER A 31 10.03 13.81 21.53
C SER A 31 10.58 12.96 22.69
N GLU A 32 11.63 13.46 23.35
CA GLU A 32 12.19 12.81 24.54
C GLU A 32 11.15 12.62 25.65
N ALA A 33 10.19 13.55 25.76
CA ALA A 33 9.11 13.44 26.73
C ALA A 33 8.28 12.16 26.51
N ARG A 34 7.92 11.84 25.26
CA ARG A 34 7.18 10.62 24.89
C ARG A 34 8.00 9.34 25.10
N ILE A 35 9.29 9.38 24.78
CA ILE A 35 10.19 8.25 25.06
C ILE A 35 10.24 7.99 26.56
N ASN A 36 10.30 9.05 27.39
CA ASN A 36 10.30 8.92 28.84
C ASN A 36 8.96 8.43 29.39
N GLU A 37 7.85 8.80 28.77
CA GLU A 37 6.51 8.28 29.10
C GLU A 37 6.43 6.79 28.82
N ALA A 38 6.81 6.35 27.62
CA ALA A 38 6.87 4.95 27.23
C ALA A 38 7.77 4.12 28.19
N LYS A 39 8.91 4.67 28.62
CA LYS A 39 9.78 4.06 29.62
C LYS A 39 9.10 3.92 30.99
N LYS A 40 8.33 4.92 31.42
CA LYS A 40 7.58 4.86 32.68
C LYS A 40 6.47 3.81 32.62
N GLU A 41 5.76 3.72 31.49
CA GLU A 41 4.70 2.74 31.31
C GLU A 41 5.23 1.30 31.26
N SER A 42 6.32 1.04 30.52
CA SER A 42 6.95 -0.28 30.51
C SER A 42 7.36 -0.71 31.93
N LYS A 43 7.92 0.22 32.73
CA LYS A 43 8.31 -0.03 34.11
C LYS A 43 7.09 -0.34 35.01
N LYS A 44 5.96 0.38 34.83
CA LYS A 44 4.70 0.09 35.57
C LYS A 44 4.18 -1.31 35.26
N LEU A 45 4.37 -1.78 34.02
CA LEU A 45 3.97 -3.12 33.59
C LEU A 45 4.97 -4.22 34.00
N GLY A 46 6.05 -3.87 34.69
CA GLY A 46 7.09 -4.81 35.09
C GLY A 46 7.93 -5.36 33.93
N LYS A 47 7.95 -4.65 32.79
CA LYS A 47 8.66 -5.05 31.57
C LYS A 47 9.88 -4.17 31.35
N GLU A 48 10.90 -4.74 30.71
CA GLU A 48 12.00 -3.93 30.16
C GLU A 48 11.48 -3.03 29.05
N PHE A 49 12.10 -1.86 28.92
CA PHE A 49 11.72 -0.94 27.86
C PHE A 49 12.08 -1.52 26.50
N GLU A 50 11.08 -1.59 25.64
CA GLU A 50 11.24 -1.91 24.22
C GLU A 50 10.75 -0.74 23.34
N PRO A 51 11.37 -0.47 22.18
CA PRO A 51 10.93 0.59 21.27
C PRO A 51 9.46 0.46 20.83
N ALA A 52 8.87 -0.73 20.90
CA ALA A 52 7.45 -0.98 20.62
C ALA A 52 6.52 -0.13 21.52
N PHE A 53 6.90 0.11 22.80
CA PHE A 53 6.09 0.94 23.69
C PHE A 53 5.93 2.39 23.22
N VAL A 54 6.86 2.88 22.41
CA VAL A 54 6.73 4.20 21.79
C VAL A 54 5.52 4.25 20.87
N LEU A 55 5.21 3.16 20.15
CA LEU A 55 4.02 3.10 19.28
C LEU A 55 2.73 2.96 20.07
N ASP A 56 2.75 2.31 21.20
CA ASP A 56 1.55 2.13 22.04
C ASP A 56 1.10 3.50 22.58
N VAL A 57 2.01 4.36 23.00
CA VAL A 57 1.70 5.76 23.36
C VAL A 57 1.08 6.53 22.19
N PHE A 58 1.54 6.33 20.96
CA PHE A 58 0.91 6.92 19.77
C PHE A 58 -0.51 6.41 19.52
N LYS A 59 -0.79 5.13 19.82
CA LYS A 59 -2.13 4.55 19.64
C LYS A 59 -3.14 5.12 20.64
N GLU A 60 -2.77 5.20 21.90
CA GLU A 60 -3.63 5.74 22.97
C GLU A 60 -4.02 7.21 22.76
N GLU A 61 -3.12 8.05 22.26
CA GLU A 61 -3.43 9.44 21.93
C GLU A 61 -4.44 9.56 20.77
N ARG A 62 -4.38 8.63 19.80
CA ARG A 62 -5.31 8.61 18.65
C ARG A 62 -6.67 8.03 18.98
N GLU A 63 -6.77 7.07 19.90
CA GLU A 63 -8.06 6.52 20.36
C GLU A 63 -8.89 7.57 21.11
N LYS A 64 -8.25 8.56 21.71
CA LYS A 64 -8.92 9.72 22.32
C LYS A 64 -9.46 10.76 21.32
N GLY A 65 -9.14 10.64 20.03
CA GLY A 65 -9.55 11.56 18.97
C GLY A 65 -9.72 10.90 17.59
N LEU A 66 -10.86 10.22 17.38
CA LEU A 66 -11.37 9.75 16.07
C LEU A 66 -10.55 8.74 15.26
N THR A 67 -11.13 7.51 15.19
CA THR A 67 -11.12 6.54 14.07
C THR A 67 -9.91 6.50 13.14
N ILE A 68 -9.17 5.37 13.14
CA ILE A 68 -8.77 4.56 11.98
C ILE A 68 -7.92 3.38 12.48
N ASP A 69 -8.24 2.16 12.03
CA ASP A 69 -7.62 0.85 12.31
C ASP A 69 -6.11 0.69 11.95
N THR A 70 -5.38 1.75 11.64
CA THR A 70 -3.99 1.71 11.20
C THR A 70 -3.10 2.64 12.01
N THR A 71 -2.04 2.08 12.57
CA THR A 71 -0.98 2.88 13.18
C THR A 71 -0.03 3.36 12.08
N ALA A 72 -0.09 4.64 11.75
CA ALA A 72 0.87 5.28 10.84
C ALA A 72 1.79 6.21 11.63
N VAL A 73 3.10 6.04 11.47
CA VAL A 73 4.14 6.86 12.11
C VAL A 73 4.92 7.60 11.04
N GLU A 74 4.95 8.92 11.14
CA GLU A 74 5.74 9.76 10.26
C GLU A 74 7.13 10.00 10.83
N VAL A 75 8.13 9.82 9.98
CA VAL A 75 9.54 9.90 10.31
C VAL A 75 10.25 10.75 9.27
N SER A 76 11.02 11.75 9.73
CA SER A 76 11.90 12.53 8.86
C SER A 76 13.30 11.93 8.84
N TYR A 77 13.81 11.67 7.62
CA TYR A 77 15.18 11.19 7.43
C TYR A 77 15.83 11.94 6.26
N LYS A 78 16.90 12.71 6.55
CA LYS A 78 17.50 13.68 5.63
C LYS A 78 16.42 14.67 5.14
N ASP A 79 16.24 14.80 3.82
CA ASP A 79 15.27 15.70 3.19
C ASP A 79 13.98 14.98 2.72
N VAL A 80 13.68 13.81 3.29
CA VAL A 80 12.52 12.98 2.95
C VAL A 80 11.70 12.67 4.19
N ALA A 81 10.37 12.71 4.06
CA ALA A 81 9.44 12.20 5.07
C ALA A 81 8.96 10.79 4.67
N PHE A 82 9.03 9.85 5.60
CA PHE A 82 8.51 8.49 5.47
C PHE A 82 7.32 8.29 6.40
N GLN A 83 6.25 7.70 5.90
CA GLN A 83 5.13 7.29 6.73
C GLN A 83 5.10 5.76 6.80
N PHE A 84 5.50 5.21 7.94
CA PHE A 84 5.43 3.77 8.20
C PHE A 84 4.04 3.38 8.65
N ILE A 85 3.48 2.38 7.97
CA ILE A 85 2.12 1.89 8.21
C ILE A 85 2.23 0.47 8.75
N ASP A 86 1.93 0.30 10.04
CA ASP A 86 1.80 -1.02 10.65
C ASP A 86 0.39 -1.56 10.38
N VAL A 87 0.31 -2.72 9.77
CA VAL A 87 -0.96 -3.30 9.37
C VAL A 87 -1.12 -4.67 10.01
N PRO A 88 -1.95 -4.79 11.05
CA PRO A 88 -2.24 -6.05 11.69
C PRO A 88 -3.16 -6.90 10.81
N GLY A 89 -2.70 -8.10 10.47
CA GLY A 89 -3.48 -9.09 9.71
C GLY A 89 -3.75 -8.75 8.25
N HIS A 90 -4.13 -9.78 7.47
CA HIS A 90 -4.29 -9.67 6.02
C HIS A 90 -5.55 -8.88 5.59
N GLU A 91 -6.63 -8.93 6.35
CA GLU A 91 -7.85 -8.20 6.04
C GLU A 91 -7.64 -6.68 6.18
N SER A 92 -6.98 -6.25 7.25
CA SER A 92 -6.60 -4.84 7.46
C SER A 92 -5.60 -4.37 6.42
N LEU A 93 -4.60 -5.21 6.06
CA LEU A 93 -3.66 -4.92 4.98
C LEU A 93 -4.39 -4.59 3.67
N ILE A 94 -5.33 -5.46 3.27
CA ILE A 94 -6.07 -5.29 2.02
C ILE A 94 -6.95 -4.05 2.07
N LYS A 95 -7.73 -3.86 3.12
CA LYS A 95 -8.62 -2.71 3.28
C LYS A 95 -7.85 -1.40 3.19
N ASN A 96 -6.75 -1.28 3.93
CA ASN A 96 -5.93 -0.07 3.96
C ASN A 96 -5.29 0.25 2.62
N MET A 97 -4.82 -0.76 1.91
CA MET A 97 -4.23 -0.55 0.60
C MET A 97 -5.27 -0.22 -0.48
N LEU A 98 -6.50 -0.72 -0.37
CA LEU A 98 -7.58 -0.44 -1.32
C LEU A 98 -8.22 0.92 -1.11
N THR A 99 -8.39 1.35 0.13
CA THR A 99 -9.04 2.64 0.46
C THR A 99 -8.18 3.85 0.11
N GLY A 100 -6.93 3.63 -0.35
CA GLY A 100 -6.01 4.71 -0.70
C GLY A 100 -5.46 5.47 0.53
N ALA A 101 -5.87 5.08 1.76
CA ALA A 101 -5.26 5.59 2.97
C ALA A 101 -3.76 5.25 3.02
N SER A 102 -3.36 4.18 2.33
CA SER A 102 -1.97 3.86 2.08
C SER A 102 -1.75 3.66 0.56
N ASN A 103 -1.48 4.70 -0.18
CA ASN A 103 -0.76 4.54 -1.44
C ASN A 103 0.70 4.17 -1.09
N ALA A 104 0.88 3.01 -0.44
CA ALA A 104 2.20 2.54 -0.09
C ALA A 104 2.99 2.27 -1.37
N GLU A 105 4.16 2.84 -1.45
CA GLU A 105 5.02 2.77 -2.62
C GLU A 105 6.05 1.66 -2.47
N MET A 106 6.31 1.26 -1.22
CA MET A 106 7.29 0.26 -0.85
C MET A 106 6.79 -0.61 0.30
N GLY A 107 7.32 -1.82 0.40
CA GLY A 107 7.10 -2.74 1.50
C GLY A 107 8.41 -3.06 2.23
N VAL A 108 8.40 -2.95 3.56
CA VAL A 108 9.44 -3.53 4.40
C VAL A 108 8.90 -4.80 5.02
N VAL A 109 9.54 -5.92 4.67
CA VAL A 109 9.16 -7.26 5.17
C VAL A 109 10.08 -7.63 6.32
N VAL A 110 9.52 -7.73 7.52
CA VAL A 110 10.26 -8.09 8.72
C VAL A 110 10.18 -9.60 8.94
N ILE A 111 11.32 -10.28 8.90
CA ILE A 111 11.43 -11.72 9.11
C ILE A 111 12.32 -11.96 10.31
N SER A 112 11.86 -12.72 11.29
CA SER A 112 12.65 -13.04 12.47
C SER A 112 13.70 -14.12 12.18
N ALA A 113 14.93 -13.90 12.65
CA ALA A 113 16.02 -14.86 12.61
C ALA A 113 16.10 -15.75 13.87
N LYS A 114 15.21 -15.53 14.84
CA LYS A 114 15.15 -16.37 16.05
C LYS A 114 14.89 -17.83 15.69
N GLN A 115 15.48 -18.73 16.45
CA GLN A 115 15.33 -20.17 16.23
C GLN A 115 13.86 -20.60 16.27
N GLY A 116 13.41 -21.38 15.29
CA GLY A 116 12.01 -21.81 15.14
C GLY A 116 11.09 -20.77 14.47
N GLU A 117 11.59 -19.55 14.24
CA GLU A 117 10.91 -18.50 13.48
C GLU A 117 11.51 -18.43 12.07
N GLY A 118 11.05 -17.53 11.21
CA GLY A 118 11.54 -17.37 9.84
C GLY A 118 10.45 -16.88 8.90
N LEU A 119 10.52 -17.28 7.64
CA LEU A 119 9.54 -16.89 6.62
C LEU A 119 8.26 -17.73 6.72
N THR A 120 7.29 -17.27 7.48
CA THR A 120 6.03 -17.95 7.74
C THR A 120 5.07 -17.96 6.56
N ARG A 121 4.06 -18.84 6.62
CA ARG A 121 2.98 -18.90 5.63
C ARG A 121 2.19 -17.59 5.57
N GLU A 122 1.99 -16.93 6.70
CA GLU A 122 1.27 -15.66 6.79
C GLU A 122 2.07 -14.53 6.14
N THR A 123 3.36 -14.42 6.45
CA THR A 123 4.26 -13.46 5.79
C THR A 123 4.30 -13.67 4.27
N LYS A 124 4.39 -14.93 3.80
CA LYS A 124 4.31 -15.28 2.37
C LYS A 124 3.01 -14.79 1.73
N LEU A 125 1.89 -14.95 2.41
CA LEU A 125 0.58 -14.45 1.93
C LEU A 125 0.56 -12.92 1.85
N HIS A 126 1.03 -12.23 2.89
CA HIS A 126 1.06 -10.78 2.93
C HIS A 126 1.95 -10.18 1.84
N ILE A 127 3.11 -10.78 1.54
CA ILE A 127 3.97 -10.35 0.42
C ILE A 127 3.22 -10.50 -0.91
N LYS A 128 2.54 -11.62 -1.15
CA LYS A 128 1.74 -11.82 -2.38
C LYS A 128 0.63 -10.80 -2.52
N LEU A 129 -0.09 -10.51 -1.44
CA LEU A 129 -1.15 -9.52 -1.43
C LEU A 129 -0.61 -8.12 -1.67
N ALA A 130 0.48 -7.74 -1.01
CA ALA A 130 1.14 -6.46 -1.21
C ALA A 130 1.62 -6.28 -2.66
N ASN A 131 2.22 -7.33 -3.25
CA ASN A 131 2.63 -7.31 -4.65
C ASN A 131 1.42 -7.22 -5.59
N MET A 132 0.35 -7.98 -5.35
CA MET A 132 -0.90 -7.89 -6.10
C MET A 132 -1.53 -6.50 -6.00
N LEU A 133 -1.37 -5.80 -4.88
CA LEU A 133 -1.85 -4.42 -4.68
C LEU A 133 -0.89 -3.35 -5.24
N GLY A 134 0.21 -3.78 -5.87
CA GLY A 134 1.12 -2.94 -6.63
C GLY A 134 2.35 -2.47 -5.89
N ILE A 135 2.67 -3.05 -4.76
CA ILE A 135 3.99 -2.89 -4.18
C ILE A 135 4.96 -3.74 -4.99
N ASP A 136 5.88 -3.07 -5.66
CA ASP A 136 6.90 -3.67 -6.52
C ASP A 136 8.33 -3.41 -6.05
N LYS A 137 8.47 -2.78 -4.87
CA LYS A 137 9.75 -2.54 -4.19
C LYS A 137 9.66 -3.09 -2.79
N PHE A 138 10.51 -4.07 -2.47
CA PHE A 138 10.53 -4.72 -1.17
C PHE A 138 11.93 -4.67 -0.56
N ILE A 139 12.00 -4.35 0.73
CA ILE A 139 13.19 -4.53 1.55
C ILE A 139 12.87 -5.60 2.60
N PHE A 140 13.64 -6.67 2.60
CA PHE A 140 13.55 -7.75 3.58
C PHE A 140 14.51 -7.46 4.73
N PHE A 141 13.96 -7.08 5.88
CA PHE A 141 14.70 -6.85 7.10
C PHE A 141 14.71 -8.14 7.92
N ILE A 142 15.88 -8.81 7.97
CA ILE A 142 16.06 -10.03 8.78
C ILE A 142 16.36 -9.58 10.20
N ASN A 143 15.31 -9.58 11.01
CA ASN A 143 15.32 -9.07 12.37
C ASN A 143 15.75 -10.08 13.41
N LYS A 144 16.02 -9.63 14.63
CA LYS A 144 16.42 -10.44 15.78
C LYS A 144 17.75 -11.19 15.55
N MET A 145 18.67 -10.60 14.77
CA MET A 145 19.99 -11.18 14.54
C MET A 145 20.83 -11.30 15.82
N ASP A 146 20.53 -10.50 16.84
CA ASP A 146 21.12 -10.56 18.18
C ASP A 146 20.87 -11.90 18.87
N THR A 147 19.73 -12.56 18.61
CA THR A 147 19.36 -13.82 19.25
C THR A 147 20.18 -15.03 18.78
N ASN A 148 20.93 -14.87 17.69
CA ASN A 148 21.77 -15.93 17.12
C ASN A 148 23.23 -15.48 16.90
N GLY A 149 23.69 -14.49 17.68
CA GLY A 149 25.06 -13.99 17.61
C GLY A 149 25.41 -13.32 16.27
N TYR A 150 24.40 -12.77 15.56
CA TYR A 150 24.58 -12.12 14.27
C TYR A 150 25.13 -13.05 13.16
N SER A 151 24.71 -14.33 13.18
CA SER A 151 25.18 -15.36 12.25
C SER A 151 24.88 -15.02 10.80
N LYS A 152 25.93 -15.02 9.98
CA LYS A 152 25.85 -14.85 8.53
C LYS A 152 25.08 -16.02 7.88
N GLU A 153 25.35 -17.23 8.33
CA GLU A 153 24.77 -18.47 7.82
C GLU A 153 23.25 -18.44 7.98
N LYS A 154 22.77 -18.03 9.18
CA LYS A 154 21.34 -17.94 9.46
C LYS A 154 20.65 -16.87 8.61
N ALA A 155 21.28 -15.72 8.44
CA ALA A 155 20.73 -14.68 7.58
C ALA A 155 20.64 -15.12 6.11
N ILE A 156 21.65 -15.83 5.61
CA ILE A 156 21.67 -16.37 4.23
C ILE A 156 20.64 -17.50 4.06
N GLU A 157 20.47 -18.38 5.05
CA GLU A 157 19.43 -19.42 5.03
C GLU A 157 18.05 -18.81 4.80
N ILE A 158 17.67 -17.82 5.62
CA ILE A 158 16.38 -17.11 5.53
C ILE A 158 16.25 -16.40 4.18
N TRP A 159 17.33 -15.77 3.72
CA TRP A 159 17.35 -15.08 2.43
C TRP A 159 17.13 -16.05 1.27
N ASN A 160 17.78 -17.20 1.28
CA ASN A 160 17.62 -18.20 0.22
C ASN A 160 16.19 -18.75 0.17
N GLU A 161 15.57 -19.02 1.34
CA GLU A 161 14.16 -19.40 1.40
C GLU A 161 13.25 -18.30 0.84
N THR A 162 13.51 -17.05 1.23
CA THR A 162 12.75 -15.88 0.76
C THR A 162 12.88 -15.72 -0.74
N HIS A 163 14.10 -15.79 -1.27
CA HIS A 163 14.36 -15.65 -2.71
C HIS A 163 13.66 -16.76 -3.50
N LYS A 164 13.76 -18.03 -3.06
CA LYS A 164 13.06 -19.16 -3.68
C LYS A 164 11.54 -18.94 -3.71
N PHE A 165 10.97 -18.37 -2.63
CA PHE A 165 9.55 -18.03 -2.59
C PHE A 165 9.17 -16.93 -3.58
N LEU A 166 10.05 -15.97 -3.83
CA LEU A 166 9.78 -14.83 -4.74
C LEU A 166 9.86 -15.21 -6.22
N LEU A 167 10.62 -16.24 -6.61
CA LEU A 167 10.86 -16.62 -8.01
C LEU A 167 9.61 -16.66 -8.89
N PRO A 168 8.45 -17.24 -8.48
CA PRO A 168 7.27 -17.33 -9.33
C PRO A 168 6.66 -15.99 -9.74
N PHE A 169 6.98 -14.90 -9.05
CA PHE A 169 6.42 -13.57 -9.31
C PHE A 169 7.48 -12.45 -9.29
N ILE A 170 8.75 -12.83 -9.38
CA ILE A 170 9.89 -11.90 -9.34
C ILE A 170 9.82 -10.83 -10.44
N ASN A 171 9.28 -11.18 -11.62
CA ASN A 171 9.12 -10.26 -12.74
C ASN A 171 8.15 -9.09 -12.44
N ASN A 172 7.32 -9.21 -11.40
CA ASN A 172 6.43 -8.14 -10.94
C ASN A 172 7.08 -7.25 -9.86
N ILE A 173 8.33 -7.56 -9.46
CA ILE A 173 9.06 -6.84 -8.42
C ILE A 173 10.20 -6.07 -9.08
N LYS A 174 10.21 -4.76 -8.92
CA LYS A 174 11.25 -3.86 -9.49
C LYS A 174 12.49 -3.78 -8.63
N TYR A 175 12.34 -3.99 -7.33
CA TYR A 175 13.44 -3.91 -6.39
C TYR A 175 13.29 -4.89 -5.22
N ILE A 176 14.39 -5.56 -4.91
CA ILE A 176 14.50 -6.46 -3.77
C ILE A 176 15.76 -6.09 -2.98
N GLY A 177 15.57 -5.66 -1.74
CA GLY A 177 16.65 -5.38 -0.79
C GLY A 177 16.71 -6.42 0.31
N PHE A 178 17.91 -6.68 0.81
CA PHE A 178 18.18 -7.56 1.95
C PHE A 178 18.99 -6.79 2.99
N VAL A 179 18.52 -6.75 4.24
CA VAL A 179 19.19 -6.07 5.36
C VAL A 179 19.07 -6.93 6.61
N PRO A 180 20.16 -7.55 7.08
CA PRO A 180 20.17 -8.23 8.39
C PRO A 180 20.34 -7.19 9.50
N GLY A 181 19.59 -7.34 10.61
CA GLY A 181 19.64 -6.36 11.69
C GLY A 181 19.00 -6.82 13.00
N SER A 182 18.98 -5.93 13.95
CA SER A 182 18.23 -6.06 15.20
C SER A 182 17.46 -4.78 15.45
N ALA A 183 16.13 -4.88 15.42
CA ALA A 183 15.25 -3.76 15.73
C ALA A 183 15.40 -3.31 17.19
N LEU A 184 15.61 -4.27 18.10
CA LEU A 184 15.79 -3.98 19.53
C LEU A 184 17.06 -3.16 19.81
N ASN A 185 18.14 -3.44 19.08
CA ASN A 185 19.47 -2.83 19.31
C ASN A 185 19.80 -1.72 18.30
N GLY A 186 18.91 -1.38 17.38
CA GLY A 186 19.14 -0.37 16.33
C GLY A 186 20.14 -0.79 15.26
N ASP A 187 20.51 -2.09 15.21
CA ASP A 187 21.58 -2.58 14.30
C ASP A 187 21.09 -2.58 12.83
N ASN A 188 21.83 -1.95 11.93
CA ASN A 188 21.58 -1.77 10.51
C ASN A 188 20.27 -1.04 10.18
N ILE A 189 19.78 -0.18 11.09
CA ILE A 189 18.58 0.64 10.85
C ILE A 189 18.96 1.99 10.21
N LEU A 190 19.60 2.91 10.93
CA LEU A 190 20.04 4.20 10.36
C LEU A 190 21.42 4.14 9.72
N LYS A 191 22.29 3.31 10.26
CA LYS A 191 23.68 3.12 9.82
C LYS A 191 24.10 1.67 9.99
N ARG A 192 25.14 1.28 9.26
CA ARG A 192 25.70 -0.07 9.38
C ARG A 192 26.24 -0.34 10.78
N SER A 193 25.89 -1.49 11.33
CA SER A 193 26.39 -1.98 12.62
C SER A 193 27.73 -2.69 12.48
N ARG A 194 28.64 -2.44 13.40
CA ARG A 194 29.92 -3.16 13.50
C ARG A 194 29.73 -4.62 13.91
N LYS A 195 28.63 -4.96 14.60
CA LYS A 195 28.31 -6.33 15.00
C LYS A 195 28.00 -7.25 13.80
N ILE A 196 27.55 -6.65 12.67
CA ILE A 196 27.24 -7.37 11.43
C ILE A 196 28.29 -7.02 10.38
N SER A 197 29.56 -7.16 10.73
CA SER A 197 30.71 -6.75 9.90
C SER A 197 30.82 -7.44 8.55
N TRP A 198 30.24 -8.64 8.42
CA TRP A 198 30.15 -9.41 7.18
C TRP A 198 29.16 -8.80 6.17
N TYR A 199 28.18 -8.03 6.62
CA TYR A 199 27.24 -7.34 5.72
C TYR A 199 27.87 -6.03 5.22
N LYS A 200 27.97 -5.90 3.89
CA LYS A 200 28.58 -4.72 3.25
C LYS A 200 27.58 -3.78 2.59
N GLY A 201 26.28 -4.15 2.62
CA GLY A 201 25.22 -3.31 2.05
C GLY A 201 24.84 -2.14 2.96
N ASP A 202 23.94 -1.31 2.46
CA ASP A 202 23.44 -0.13 3.16
C ASP A 202 22.47 -0.51 4.28
N SER A 203 22.31 0.37 5.26
CA SER A 203 21.29 0.24 6.30
C SER A 203 19.87 0.36 5.73
N LEU A 204 18.88 0.02 6.55
CA LEU A 204 17.48 0.06 6.12
C LEU A 204 17.06 1.45 5.64
N MET A 205 17.35 2.48 6.41
CA MET A 205 16.93 3.85 6.09
C MET A 205 17.72 4.45 4.92
N GLU A 206 18.99 4.09 4.75
CA GLU A 206 19.77 4.46 3.56
C GLU A 206 19.15 3.87 2.30
N ARG A 207 18.81 2.56 2.30
CA ARG A 207 18.14 1.93 1.14
C ARG A 207 16.78 2.53 0.83
N LEU A 208 15.96 2.82 1.84
CA LEU A 208 14.67 3.48 1.64
C LEU A 208 14.85 4.87 1.00
N TYR A 209 15.82 5.63 1.49
CA TYR A 209 16.15 6.94 0.98
C TYR A 209 16.59 6.90 -0.49
N ASP A 210 17.49 5.96 -0.84
CA ASP A 210 18.01 5.83 -2.21
C ASP A 210 16.90 5.39 -3.18
N LEU A 211 16.00 4.51 -2.76
CA LEU A 211 14.84 4.10 -3.58
C LEU A 211 13.93 5.27 -3.93
N VAL A 212 13.76 6.21 -3.01
CA VAL A 212 12.94 7.41 -3.23
C VAL A 212 13.63 8.41 -4.14
N LYS A 213 14.92 8.65 -3.92
CA LYS A 213 15.68 9.61 -4.71
C LYS A 213 15.86 9.16 -6.18
N ASN A 214 15.93 7.85 -6.40
CA ASN A 214 16.04 7.28 -7.74
C ASN A 214 14.70 7.01 -8.43
N ASP A 215 13.56 7.31 -7.74
CA ASP A 215 12.24 7.11 -8.33
C ASP A 215 11.98 8.18 -9.39
N LYS A 216 11.66 7.74 -10.60
CA LYS A 216 11.34 8.64 -11.71
C LYS A 216 10.03 9.38 -11.38
N LYS A 217 10.07 10.70 -11.38
CA LYS A 217 8.89 11.57 -11.32
C LYS A 217 7.90 11.18 -12.42
N ILE A 218 6.60 11.29 -12.13
CA ILE A 218 5.48 11.05 -13.07
C ILE A 218 5.80 11.71 -14.41
N ASP A 219 5.76 10.92 -15.48
CA ASP A 219 5.92 11.43 -16.84
C ASP A 219 4.75 12.39 -17.16
N LYS A 220 5.05 13.68 -17.24
CA LYS A 220 4.08 14.72 -17.56
C LYS A 220 3.50 14.62 -18.98
N ASN A 221 4.11 13.80 -19.82
CA ASN A 221 3.69 13.57 -21.20
C ASN A 221 2.58 12.52 -21.33
N MET A 222 2.22 11.83 -20.23
CA MET A 222 1.10 10.89 -20.24
C MET A 222 -0.23 11.61 -20.46
N PRO A 223 -1.23 10.92 -21.07
CA PRO A 223 -2.60 11.43 -21.14
C PRO A 223 -3.12 11.87 -19.77
N THR A 224 -3.84 12.98 -19.76
CA THR A 224 -4.50 13.45 -18.54
C THR A 224 -5.65 12.53 -18.18
N ILE A 225 -5.65 11.98 -16.98
CA ILE A 225 -6.77 11.20 -16.44
C ILE A 225 -7.11 11.74 -15.06
N ILE A 226 -8.38 12.09 -14.89
CA ILE A 226 -8.93 12.63 -13.65
C ILE A 226 -10.09 11.74 -13.21
N THR A 227 -10.05 11.23 -11.99
CA THR A 227 -11.21 10.58 -11.36
C THR A 227 -12.12 11.63 -10.76
N LEU A 228 -13.42 11.55 -11.03
CA LEU A 228 -14.41 12.48 -10.51
C LEU A 228 -15.05 11.89 -9.25
N GLN A 229 -15.00 12.63 -8.14
CA GLN A 229 -15.37 12.15 -6.81
C GLN A 229 -16.71 12.69 -6.30
N GLY A 230 -17.09 13.87 -6.76
CA GLY A 230 -18.35 14.51 -6.33
C GLY A 230 -18.55 15.88 -6.93
N VAL A 231 -19.72 16.45 -6.66
CA VAL A 231 -20.12 17.80 -7.07
C VAL A 231 -20.56 18.57 -5.84
N PHE A 232 -20.08 19.78 -5.71
CA PHE A 232 -20.57 20.73 -4.73
C PHE A 232 -20.83 22.05 -5.44
N GLU A 233 -22.06 22.57 -5.35
CA GLU A 233 -22.54 23.73 -6.12
C GLU A 233 -22.38 23.52 -7.62
N ASP A 234 -21.49 24.29 -8.27
CA ASP A 234 -21.18 24.21 -9.71
C ASP A 234 -19.76 23.66 -9.98
N LYS A 235 -19.03 23.29 -8.94
CA LYS A 235 -17.69 22.71 -9.00
C LYS A 235 -17.72 21.18 -8.87
N ILE A 236 -16.90 20.54 -9.68
CA ILE A 236 -16.67 19.09 -9.65
C ILE A 236 -15.32 18.86 -8.99
N PHE A 237 -15.31 18.03 -7.98
CA PHE A 237 -14.09 17.64 -7.29
C PHE A 237 -13.56 16.32 -7.84
N GLY A 238 -12.26 16.25 -8.01
CA GLY A 238 -11.60 15.06 -8.55
C GLY A 238 -10.14 14.97 -8.16
N LYS A 239 -9.51 13.91 -8.64
CA LYS A 239 -8.09 13.62 -8.42
C LYS A 239 -7.42 13.33 -9.75
N ILE A 240 -6.32 14.00 -10.03
CA ILE A 240 -5.46 13.76 -11.19
C ILE A 240 -4.70 12.44 -10.93
N ILE A 241 -4.89 11.46 -11.80
CA ILE A 241 -4.26 10.15 -11.75
C ILE A 241 -2.99 10.13 -12.63
N SER A 242 -3.07 10.71 -13.82
CA SER A 242 -1.93 10.85 -14.74
C SER A 242 -2.00 12.13 -15.54
N GLY A 243 -0.88 12.51 -16.15
CA GLY A 243 -0.76 13.72 -16.95
C GLY A 243 -0.98 15.01 -16.16
N ASP A 244 -1.30 16.07 -16.88
CA ASP A 244 -1.66 17.39 -16.30
C ASP A 244 -2.79 18.03 -17.11
N ILE A 245 -3.55 18.97 -16.48
CA ILE A 245 -4.67 19.62 -17.12
C ILE A 245 -4.15 20.59 -18.18
N LYS A 246 -4.67 20.45 -19.40
CA LYS A 246 -4.37 21.31 -20.55
C LYS A 246 -5.56 22.18 -20.85
N GLN A 247 -5.36 23.48 -20.85
CA GLN A 247 -6.41 24.44 -21.23
C GLN A 247 -6.77 24.32 -22.72
N ASN A 248 -7.99 24.68 -23.07
CA ASN A 248 -8.49 24.70 -24.46
C ASN A 248 -8.43 23.33 -25.17
N LYS A 249 -8.44 22.23 -24.42
CA LYS A 249 -8.47 20.86 -24.95
C LYS A 249 -9.83 20.24 -24.74
N VAL A 250 -10.24 19.37 -25.67
CA VAL A 250 -11.40 18.51 -25.52
C VAL A 250 -11.07 17.40 -24.55
N TYR A 251 -11.95 17.18 -23.60
CA TYR A 251 -11.91 16.02 -22.70
C TYR A 251 -13.08 15.11 -22.96
N TYR A 252 -12.92 13.84 -22.60
CA TYR A 252 -13.94 12.80 -22.74
C TYR A 252 -14.36 12.32 -21.37
N LEU A 253 -15.66 12.38 -21.09
CA LEU A 253 -16.27 11.82 -19.89
C LEU A 253 -16.54 10.34 -20.11
N MET A 254 -15.77 9.48 -19.45
CA MET A 254 -15.81 8.03 -19.61
C MET A 254 -16.60 7.36 -18.48
N PRO A 255 -17.31 6.25 -18.71
CA PRO A 255 -17.34 5.43 -19.94
C PRO A 255 -18.25 5.95 -21.07
N ASP A 256 -19.01 7.01 -20.87
CA ASP A 256 -20.04 7.48 -21.83
C ASP A 256 -19.45 8.08 -23.11
N ASN A 257 -18.14 8.32 -23.17
CA ASN A 257 -17.42 8.94 -24.27
C ASN A 257 -17.98 10.32 -24.66
N LYS A 258 -18.53 11.06 -23.70
CA LYS A 258 -19.12 12.38 -23.94
C LYS A 258 -18.04 13.46 -23.95
N LYS A 259 -18.00 14.26 -25.01
CA LYS A 259 -17.08 15.41 -25.13
C LYS A 259 -17.49 16.53 -24.18
N VAL A 260 -16.51 17.06 -23.43
CA VAL A 260 -16.67 18.19 -22.52
C VAL A 260 -15.43 19.11 -22.58
N PHE A 261 -15.57 20.35 -22.12
CA PHE A 261 -14.49 21.32 -22.02
C PHE A 261 -14.34 21.76 -20.57
N ILE A 262 -13.09 21.85 -20.10
CA ILE A 262 -12.79 22.45 -18.80
C ILE A 262 -12.81 23.98 -18.97
N LYS A 263 -13.76 24.64 -18.32
CA LYS A 263 -13.90 26.11 -18.35
C LYS A 263 -12.90 26.76 -17.40
N SER A 264 -12.76 26.22 -16.21
CA SER A 264 -11.80 26.65 -15.20
C SER A 264 -11.46 25.51 -14.25
N TYR A 265 -10.32 25.61 -13.60
CA TYR A 265 -9.91 24.65 -12.57
C TYR A 265 -9.04 25.32 -11.51
N GLU A 266 -9.07 24.76 -10.30
CA GLU A 266 -8.16 25.05 -9.21
C GLU A 266 -7.47 23.73 -8.83
N LYS A 267 -6.15 23.75 -8.64
CA LYS A 267 -5.35 22.55 -8.39
C LYS A 267 -4.55 22.72 -7.09
N ASN A 268 -4.61 21.70 -6.24
CA ASN A 268 -3.76 21.58 -5.06
C ASN A 268 -3.16 20.15 -5.03
N GLY A 269 -1.89 20.03 -5.40
CA GLY A 269 -1.22 18.73 -5.62
C GLY A 269 -1.95 17.91 -6.70
N LYS A 270 -2.45 16.72 -6.33
CA LYS A 270 -3.27 15.85 -7.21
C LYS A 270 -4.76 16.15 -7.12
N SER A 271 -5.22 16.89 -6.12
CA SER A 271 -6.63 17.28 -5.98
C SER A 271 -6.97 18.42 -6.91
N VAL A 272 -8.15 18.38 -7.50
CA VAL A 272 -8.61 19.40 -8.45
C VAL A 272 -10.10 19.70 -8.27
N SER A 273 -10.46 20.97 -8.38
CA SER A 273 -11.84 21.39 -8.58
C SER A 273 -12.01 21.91 -10.01
N LEU A 274 -13.07 21.50 -10.69
CA LEU A 274 -13.28 21.74 -12.10
C LEU A 274 -14.66 22.38 -12.34
N LYS A 275 -14.74 23.35 -13.29
CA LYS A 275 -15.99 23.70 -13.97
C LYS A 275 -15.91 23.21 -15.40
N ILE A 276 -16.87 22.38 -15.81
CA ILE A 276 -16.91 21.81 -17.17
C ILE A 276 -18.18 22.24 -17.92
N SER A 277 -18.09 22.23 -19.25
CA SER A 277 -19.24 22.53 -20.12
C SER A 277 -20.12 21.31 -20.36
N ASN A 278 -21.38 21.53 -20.75
CA ASN A 278 -22.30 20.49 -21.25
C ASN A 278 -22.49 19.30 -20.32
N PHE A 279 -22.72 19.57 -19.05
CA PHE A 279 -22.65 18.62 -18.00
C PHE A 279 -23.95 18.49 -17.19
N ASN A 280 -24.40 17.24 -16.91
CA ASN A 280 -25.50 16.95 -16.01
C ASN A 280 -24.94 16.51 -14.64
N LYS A 281 -25.19 17.31 -13.59
CA LYS A 281 -24.65 17.15 -12.23
C LYS A 281 -24.97 15.76 -11.60
N SER A 282 -26.13 15.17 -11.93
CA SER A 282 -26.61 13.95 -11.26
C SER A 282 -25.92 12.65 -11.68
N LYS A 283 -24.98 12.67 -12.64
CA LYS A 283 -24.36 11.45 -13.20
C LYS A 283 -22.83 11.50 -13.24
N ILE A 284 -22.18 12.24 -12.36
CA ILE A 284 -20.72 12.41 -12.43
C ILE A 284 -19.91 11.47 -11.55
N GLU A 285 -20.47 11.10 -10.40
CA GLU A 285 -19.73 10.30 -9.43
C GLU A 285 -19.15 9.06 -10.07
N ASN A 286 -17.85 8.85 -9.82
CA ASN A 286 -17.10 7.68 -10.27
C ASN A 286 -16.88 7.56 -11.79
N LYS A 287 -16.95 8.68 -12.51
CA LYS A 287 -16.52 8.77 -13.90
C LYS A 287 -15.08 9.23 -14.01
N LEU A 288 -14.52 9.02 -15.18
CA LEU A 288 -13.19 9.48 -15.55
C LEU A 288 -13.30 10.62 -16.56
N LEU A 289 -12.43 11.59 -16.42
CA LEU A 289 -12.21 12.62 -17.42
C LEU A 289 -10.83 12.42 -18.04
N THR A 290 -10.73 12.30 -19.34
CA THR A 290 -9.44 12.14 -20.04
C THR A 290 -9.34 12.99 -21.28
N ASP A 291 -8.15 13.44 -21.63
CA ASP A 291 -7.85 14.16 -22.87
C ASP A 291 -7.52 13.21 -24.06
N ASP A 292 -7.44 11.91 -23.79
CA ASP A 292 -7.31 10.87 -24.82
C ASP A 292 -8.22 9.68 -24.48
N LYS A 293 -9.27 9.48 -25.28
CA LYS A 293 -10.23 8.38 -25.11
C LYS A 293 -9.61 6.98 -25.17
N ASN A 294 -8.47 6.84 -25.85
CA ASN A 294 -7.74 5.58 -25.97
C ASN A 294 -6.85 5.28 -24.74
N SER A 295 -6.71 6.23 -23.83
CA SER A 295 -5.93 6.05 -22.60
C SER A 295 -6.60 5.15 -21.57
N VAL A 296 -7.89 4.83 -21.76
CA VAL A 296 -8.67 3.93 -20.90
C VAL A 296 -9.45 2.92 -21.74
N LEU A 297 -9.69 1.74 -21.17
CA LEU A 297 -10.53 0.69 -21.73
C LEU A 297 -11.95 0.82 -21.17
N VAL A 298 -12.94 0.40 -21.95
CA VAL A 298 -14.35 0.42 -21.52
C VAL A 298 -14.97 -0.94 -21.77
N SER A 299 -15.38 -1.63 -20.72
CA SER A 299 -16.05 -2.92 -20.79
C SER A 299 -16.91 -3.20 -19.55
N ASP A 300 -17.85 -4.11 -19.70
CA ASP A 300 -18.60 -4.78 -18.65
C ASP A 300 -18.16 -6.24 -18.43
N LEU A 301 -17.24 -6.73 -19.28
CA LEU A 301 -16.55 -8.01 -19.12
C LEU A 301 -15.07 -7.73 -18.93
N ILE A 302 -14.54 -8.05 -17.76
CA ILE A 302 -13.16 -7.78 -17.39
C ILE A 302 -12.45 -9.06 -16.93
N ASN A 303 -11.23 -9.28 -17.42
CA ASN A 303 -10.35 -10.34 -16.94
C ASN A 303 -9.59 -9.83 -15.72
N ALA A 304 -9.69 -10.54 -14.61
CA ALA A 304 -9.12 -10.09 -13.37
C ALA A 304 -8.42 -11.22 -12.60
N LYS A 305 -7.31 -10.88 -11.98
CA LYS A 305 -6.70 -11.70 -10.93
C LYS A 305 -7.33 -11.28 -9.61
N MET A 306 -8.00 -12.21 -8.94
CA MET A 306 -8.78 -11.94 -7.74
C MET A 306 -8.28 -12.77 -6.57
N PHE A 307 -8.32 -12.17 -5.38
CA PHE A 307 -8.12 -12.86 -4.13
C PHE A 307 -9.41 -12.76 -3.30
N PHE A 308 -9.88 -13.91 -2.82
CA PHE A 308 -11.05 -14.02 -1.95
C PHE A 308 -10.66 -14.53 -0.58
N ILE A 309 -11.15 -13.86 0.46
CA ILE A 309 -10.98 -14.28 1.86
C ILE A 309 -11.89 -15.49 2.15
N ARG A 310 -13.10 -15.45 1.61
CA ARG A 310 -14.09 -16.54 1.69
C ARG A 310 -14.45 -16.98 0.28
N ARG A 311 -14.99 -18.18 0.15
CA ARG A 311 -15.44 -18.70 -1.16
C ARG A 311 -16.31 -17.67 -1.87
N PRO A 312 -16.03 -17.35 -3.15
CA PRO A 312 -16.88 -16.46 -3.93
C PRO A 312 -18.26 -17.08 -4.16
N GLU A 313 -19.28 -16.27 -4.04
CA GLU A 313 -20.62 -16.57 -4.53
C GLU A 313 -20.67 -16.30 -6.04
N LYS A 314 -21.70 -16.80 -6.74
CA LYS A 314 -21.89 -16.52 -8.15
C LYS A 314 -22.05 -15.02 -8.40
N ASP A 315 -22.86 -14.34 -7.55
CA ASP A 315 -23.10 -12.91 -7.60
C ASP A 315 -22.49 -12.26 -6.37
N PHE A 316 -21.80 -11.15 -6.58
CA PHE A 316 -21.11 -10.37 -5.56
C PHE A 316 -21.01 -8.91 -6.00
N TYR A 317 -20.41 -8.05 -5.19
CA TYR A 317 -20.17 -6.65 -5.56
C TYR A 317 -18.69 -6.37 -5.68
N ILE A 318 -18.32 -5.52 -6.64
CA ILE A 318 -17.02 -4.90 -6.66
C ILE A 318 -17.16 -3.41 -6.35
N SER A 319 -16.20 -2.86 -5.61
CA SER A 319 -16.06 -1.40 -5.47
C SER A 319 -14.89 -0.94 -6.32
N PHE A 320 -15.21 -0.15 -7.33
CA PHE A 320 -14.25 0.43 -8.25
C PHE A 320 -14.39 1.96 -8.24
N LEU A 321 -13.30 2.67 -7.98
CA LEU A 321 -13.27 4.13 -7.81
C LEU A 321 -14.31 4.69 -6.83
N GLY A 322 -14.64 3.93 -5.77
CA GLY A 322 -15.61 4.35 -4.75
C GLY A 322 -17.06 3.94 -5.03
N ARG A 323 -17.42 3.52 -6.24
CA ARG A 323 -18.76 3.02 -6.59
C ARG A 323 -18.81 1.50 -6.54
N LYS A 324 -19.94 0.95 -6.09
CA LYS A 324 -20.21 -0.49 -6.11
C LYS A 324 -20.95 -0.88 -7.38
N TYR A 325 -20.50 -1.98 -7.99
CA TYR A 325 -21.08 -2.60 -9.17
C TYR A 325 -21.41 -4.05 -8.85
N LYS A 326 -22.59 -4.51 -9.24
CA LYS A 326 -22.91 -5.92 -9.19
C LYS A 326 -22.07 -6.66 -10.22
N ALA A 327 -21.46 -7.75 -9.79
CA ALA A 327 -20.58 -8.59 -10.59
C ALA A 327 -21.00 -10.05 -10.49
N SER A 328 -20.74 -10.83 -11.53
CA SER A 328 -20.96 -12.27 -11.53
C SER A 328 -19.71 -13.03 -11.98
N LEU A 329 -19.49 -14.19 -11.38
CA LEU A 329 -18.38 -15.10 -11.64
C LEU A 329 -18.87 -16.54 -11.70
N ASN A 330 -18.52 -17.27 -12.76
CA ASN A 330 -18.85 -18.69 -12.87
C ASN A 330 -17.74 -19.57 -12.30
N TYR A 331 -17.63 -19.63 -10.97
CA TYR A 331 -16.59 -20.40 -10.29
C TYR A 331 -17.11 -21.75 -9.80
N LYS A 332 -16.48 -22.85 -10.25
CA LYS A 332 -16.86 -24.25 -9.92
C LYS A 332 -15.94 -24.92 -8.89
N GLY A 333 -14.97 -24.23 -8.31
CA GLY A 333 -14.00 -24.82 -7.38
C GLY A 333 -14.53 -25.06 -5.97
N ASN A 334 -13.90 -25.98 -5.24
CA ASN A 334 -14.32 -26.43 -3.88
C ASN A 334 -13.60 -25.74 -2.71
N LYS A 335 -12.62 -24.88 -2.93
CA LYS A 335 -11.87 -24.22 -1.84
C LYS A 335 -12.76 -23.26 -1.05
N LYS A 336 -12.74 -23.35 0.29
CA LYS A 336 -13.61 -22.58 1.17
C LYS A 336 -13.02 -21.25 1.65
N LYS A 337 -11.68 -21.09 1.66
CA LYS A 337 -10.98 -19.89 2.17
C LYS A 337 -9.69 -19.59 1.40
N LEU A 338 -9.31 -18.32 1.35
CA LEU A 338 -8.05 -17.81 0.80
C LEU A 338 -7.77 -18.31 -0.62
N LEU A 339 -8.57 -17.84 -1.56
CA LEU A 339 -8.55 -18.32 -2.93
C LEU A 339 -8.03 -17.24 -3.89
N PHE A 340 -7.01 -17.60 -4.67
CA PHE A 340 -6.57 -16.80 -5.83
C PHE A 340 -7.22 -17.36 -7.10
N ILE A 341 -7.87 -16.50 -7.87
CA ILE A 341 -8.58 -16.84 -9.11
C ILE A 341 -8.12 -15.88 -10.20
N ASN A 342 -7.92 -16.42 -11.41
CA ASN A 342 -7.68 -15.61 -12.60
C ASN A 342 -8.79 -15.93 -13.61
N GLU A 343 -9.84 -15.11 -13.63
CA GLU A 343 -11.06 -15.36 -14.38
C GLU A 343 -11.70 -14.06 -14.85
N SER A 344 -12.62 -14.20 -15.82
CA SER A 344 -13.46 -13.09 -16.27
C SER A 344 -14.64 -12.89 -15.33
N ILE A 345 -14.92 -11.63 -15.00
CA ILE A 345 -16.14 -11.23 -14.30
C ILE A 345 -17.01 -10.37 -15.20
N LYS A 346 -18.32 -10.57 -15.14
CA LYS A 346 -19.32 -9.77 -15.83
C LYS A 346 -19.91 -8.75 -14.86
N LEU A 347 -19.90 -7.48 -15.24
CA LEU A 347 -20.51 -6.38 -14.49
C LEU A 347 -21.89 -6.05 -15.04
N GLU A 348 -22.75 -5.45 -14.21
CA GLU A 348 -24.07 -4.96 -14.63
C GLU A 348 -24.02 -3.79 -15.60
N GLU A 349 -22.94 -3.00 -15.56
CA GLU A 349 -22.72 -1.86 -16.46
C GLU A 349 -21.23 -1.73 -16.85
N LYS A 350 -20.98 -1.00 -17.96
CA LYS A 350 -19.62 -0.74 -18.43
C LYS A 350 -18.89 0.20 -17.47
N ILE A 351 -17.63 -0.13 -17.20
CA ILE A 351 -16.70 0.76 -16.48
C ILE A 351 -15.57 1.20 -17.38
N ALA A 352 -14.99 2.36 -17.09
CA ALA A 352 -13.77 2.83 -17.72
C ALA A 352 -12.59 2.48 -16.80
N TYR A 353 -11.64 1.70 -17.28
CA TYR A 353 -10.52 1.16 -16.51
C TYR A 353 -9.22 1.17 -17.32
N GLN A 354 -8.13 0.82 -16.65
CA GLN A 354 -6.85 0.52 -17.32
C GLN A 354 -6.19 -0.67 -16.63
N ASN A 355 -5.32 -1.39 -17.34
CA ASN A 355 -4.53 -2.45 -16.74
C ASN A 355 -3.76 -1.93 -15.52
N PHE A 356 -3.78 -2.71 -14.45
CA PHE A 356 -3.12 -2.37 -13.17
C PHE A 356 -1.63 -2.01 -13.33
N ASN A 357 -0.93 -2.70 -14.23
CA ASN A 357 0.49 -2.44 -14.50
C ASN A 357 0.74 -1.08 -15.17
N LYS A 358 -0.28 -0.50 -15.83
CA LYS A 358 -0.18 0.83 -16.45
C LYS A 358 -0.59 1.92 -15.47
N ILE A 359 -1.77 1.76 -14.84
CA ILE A 359 -2.32 2.74 -13.89
C ILE A 359 -2.98 1.97 -12.74
N LYS A 360 -2.28 1.91 -11.60
CA LYS A 360 -2.68 1.11 -10.44
C LYS A 360 -4.10 1.44 -9.93
N GLU A 361 -4.45 2.73 -9.87
CA GLU A 361 -5.75 3.19 -9.40
C GLU A 361 -6.91 2.74 -10.30
N LEU A 362 -6.67 2.63 -11.60
CA LEU A 362 -7.68 2.26 -12.60
C LEU A 362 -7.72 0.78 -12.90
N GLY A 363 -6.85 -0.01 -12.29
CA GLY A 363 -6.76 -1.45 -12.50
C GLY A 363 -7.03 -2.28 -11.25
N ARG A 364 -7.56 -1.71 -10.16
CA ARG A 364 -7.82 -2.43 -8.92
C ARG A 364 -9.22 -2.18 -8.38
N PHE A 365 -9.78 -3.17 -7.69
CA PHE A 365 -11.10 -3.08 -7.07
C PHE A 365 -11.20 -3.91 -5.79
N ALA A 366 -12.05 -3.48 -4.85
CA ALA A 366 -12.43 -4.27 -3.70
C ALA A 366 -13.57 -5.22 -4.03
N ILE A 367 -13.63 -6.37 -3.38
CA ILE A 367 -14.68 -7.36 -3.54
C ILE A 367 -15.50 -7.45 -2.25
N TYR A 368 -16.81 -7.48 -2.39
CA TYR A 368 -17.78 -7.62 -1.31
C TYR A 368 -18.73 -8.77 -1.61
N ASP A 369 -19.16 -9.50 -0.57
CA ASP A 369 -20.20 -10.50 -0.70
C ASP A 369 -21.59 -9.84 -0.96
N LYS A 370 -22.63 -10.66 -1.16
CA LYS A 370 -24.00 -10.17 -1.37
C LYS A 370 -24.55 -9.33 -0.21
N ASN A 371 -24.03 -9.53 1.00
CA ASN A 371 -24.40 -8.79 2.20
C ASN A 371 -23.53 -7.54 2.40
N LEU A 372 -22.73 -7.18 1.40
CA LEU A 372 -21.80 -6.07 1.41
C LEU A 372 -20.67 -6.17 2.46
N ASN A 373 -20.38 -7.39 2.95
CA ASN A 373 -19.19 -7.61 3.75
C ASN A 373 -17.97 -7.71 2.84
N PHE A 374 -16.87 -7.13 3.28
CA PHE A 374 -15.62 -7.20 2.55
C PHE A 374 -15.15 -8.65 2.39
N ASN A 375 -14.85 -9.07 1.16
CA ASN A 375 -14.49 -10.45 0.83
C ASN A 375 -13.19 -10.59 0.02
N GLY A 376 -12.58 -9.50 -0.41
CA GLY A 376 -11.33 -9.61 -1.13
C GLY A 376 -10.99 -8.44 -2.04
N LEU A 377 -10.12 -8.69 -2.97
CA LEU A 377 -9.65 -7.70 -3.95
C LEU A 377 -9.43 -8.32 -5.33
N GLY A 378 -9.42 -7.48 -6.35
CA GLY A 378 -9.03 -7.86 -7.71
C GLY A 378 -8.19 -6.80 -8.39
N ILE A 379 -7.42 -7.26 -9.38
CA ILE A 379 -6.68 -6.41 -10.32
C ILE A 379 -6.98 -6.84 -11.75
N ILE A 380 -7.03 -5.86 -12.65
CA ILE A 380 -7.37 -6.03 -14.07
C ILE A 380 -6.09 -6.02 -14.89
#